data_79bf975946a6900cacb5f3368a2ef1f8
#
_entry.id   79bf975946a6900cacb5f3368a2ef1f8
#
_cell.length_a   1.000
_cell.length_b   1.000
_cell.length_c   1.000
_cell.angle_alpha   90.00
_cell.angle_beta   90.00
_cell.angle_gamma   90.00
#
_symmetry.space_group_name_H-M   'P 1'
#
loop_
_entity.id
_entity.type
_entity.pdbx_description
1 polymer ?
#
loop_
_entity_poly.entity_id
_entity_poly.type
_entity_poly.pdbx_seq_one_letter_code
_entity_poly.pdbx_strand_id
1 'polypeptide(L)'
;MAEVVSNPQSATASDTQVEKKAETTDGFHLVIDALKLNDIHTIFGLVGIPITDLARLAQAEGMRFIGFRHEQHAGNAAAIAGYMTKKPGICLTVSAPGFLNGLTALANATTNCFPMILISGSSEREIVDLQQGDYEEMDQLNAAKPYAKAAYRVLHAEDIGVGIARAIRAAVSGRPGGVYLDLPAKLLAQTIDAVKAQQSLIKVVDAAPSQIPAPDSVKRAIDVLKGAKRPLILLGKGAAYAQADAEIRAFVEKSGIPYLPMSMAKGLLPDTHEQSASAARSFVLQEADVVVLIGARLNWLLSHGKGKTWGAVPKKFIQIDISPTEIDSNVAIAAPVIGDIGSCVSALLTEIQSGGFTKPSVEWTGAITERKSKNLAKMAATLEQNPSPMNFHSALRAIRDVLKTRPDINVVNEGANTLDYARSIIDMYEPRKRFDSGTWGIMGIGMGFAIGAAVTSGKPVVAIEGDSAFGFSGMELETICRYDLPVVTIVFNNNGVYRGTDVNPTGGKDVAPTVFVKGARYDKMIEAFGGVGFNAETPEELTKALLEGIASGRPTLINAVIDEAAGTESGRLTNLNPQSAAMKK
;
A
#
# COMPACT_ATOMS: atom_id res chain seq x y z
N MET A 1 -84.20 -63.97 1.11
CA MET A 1 -83.38 -64.16 2.30
C MET A 1 -82.01 -64.60 1.83
N ALA A 2 -81.07 -63.72 1.79
CA ALA A 2 -79.64 -64.01 1.63
C ALA A 2 -78.84 -62.89 2.32
N GLU A 3 -78.13 -63.26 3.35
CA GLU A 3 -77.23 -62.41 4.11
C GLU A 3 -76.03 -62.05 3.27
N VAL A 4 -75.72 -60.79 3.26
CA VAL A 4 -74.46 -60.26 2.67
C VAL A 4 -73.46 -60.10 3.79
N VAL A 5 -72.42 -60.93 3.76
CA VAL A 5 -71.26 -60.82 4.64
C VAL A 5 -70.35 -59.64 4.14
N SER A 6 -70.16 -58.60 4.95
CA SER A 6 -69.27 -57.54 4.66
C SER A 6 -67.82 -57.90 5.12
N ASN A 7 -66.90 -57.78 4.18
CA ASN A 7 -65.47 -57.98 4.38
C ASN A 7 -64.84 -56.65 4.85
N PRO A 8 -63.96 -56.54 5.92
CA PRO A 8 -63.35 -55.34 6.31
C PRO A 8 -62.14 -55.06 5.41
N GLN A 9 -62.15 -53.88 4.75
CA GLN A 9 -61.00 -53.33 4.03
C GLN A 9 -59.89 -53.00 4.96
N SER A 10 -58.71 -53.53 4.67
CA SER A 10 -57.44 -53.18 5.27
C SER A 10 -57.09 -51.70 4.96
N ALA A 11 -56.93 -50.87 5.97
CA ALA A 11 -56.38 -49.52 5.88
C ALA A 11 -54.92 -49.63 5.51
N THR A 12 -54.56 -49.24 4.30
CA THR A 12 -53.16 -48.96 3.91
C THR A 12 -52.70 -47.72 4.62
N ALA A 13 -51.72 -47.87 5.51
CA ALA A 13 -50.98 -46.78 6.10
C ALA A 13 -50.28 -46.00 4.94
N SER A 14 -50.70 -44.76 4.73
CA SER A 14 -49.97 -43.84 3.88
C SER A 14 -48.69 -43.43 4.61
N ASP A 15 -47.54 -43.93 4.16
CA ASP A 15 -46.22 -43.39 4.49
C ASP A 15 -46.19 -41.95 4.00
N THR A 16 -46.53 -41.01 4.84
CA THR A 16 -46.18 -39.60 4.66
C THR A 16 -44.68 -39.48 4.87
N GLN A 17 -43.89 -39.67 3.79
CA GLN A 17 -42.53 -39.16 3.75
C GLN A 17 -42.62 -37.64 3.96
N VAL A 18 -42.24 -37.18 5.15
CA VAL A 18 -41.96 -35.80 5.39
C VAL A 18 -40.76 -35.47 4.51
N GLU A 19 -41.01 -34.88 3.34
CA GLU A 19 -39.94 -34.29 2.53
C GLU A 19 -39.13 -33.37 3.44
N LYS A 20 -37.91 -33.77 3.78
CA LYS A 20 -36.93 -32.89 4.46
C LYS A 20 -36.78 -31.69 3.54
N LYS A 21 -37.31 -30.53 3.94
CA LYS A 21 -37.14 -29.27 3.23
C LYS A 21 -35.65 -29.10 3.02
N ALA A 22 -35.19 -29.03 1.77
CA ALA A 22 -33.76 -28.84 1.46
C ALA A 22 -33.29 -27.58 2.17
N GLU A 23 -32.20 -27.69 2.88
CA GLU A 23 -31.55 -26.54 3.56
C GLU A 23 -31.04 -25.60 2.48
N THR A 24 -31.39 -24.32 2.56
CA THR A 24 -30.98 -23.30 1.57
C THR A 24 -30.08 -22.26 2.20
N THR A 25 -29.18 -21.71 1.41
CA THR A 25 -28.34 -20.53 1.70
C THR A 25 -28.55 -19.47 0.64
N ASP A 26 -27.81 -18.37 0.69
CA ASP A 26 -27.90 -17.27 -0.28
C ASP A 26 -26.53 -16.73 -0.69
N GLY A 27 -26.54 -15.77 -1.63
CA GLY A 27 -25.31 -15.16 -2.12
C GLY A 27 -24.53 -14.39 -1.06
N PHE A 28 -25.19 -13.80 -0.04
CA PHE A 28 -24.50 -13.13 1.06
C PHE A 28 -23.63 -14.08 1.87
N HIS A 29 -24.21 -15.23 2.27
CA HIS A 29 -23.47 -16.26 3.00
C HIS A 29 -22.32 -16.84 2.16
N LEU A 30 -22.55 -17.06 0.85
CA LEU A 30 -21.52 -17.60 -0.04
C LEU A 30 -20.31 -16.67 -0.19
N VAL A 31 -20.50 -15.35 -0.22
CA VAL A 31 -19.38 -14.38 -0.22
C VAL A 31 -18.57 -14.53 1.07
N ILE A 32 -19.23 -14.60 2.22
CA ILE A 32 -18.59 -14.73 3.52
C ILE A 32 -17.84 -16.06 3.64
N ASP A 33 -18.49 -17.15 3.29
CA ASP A 33 -17.91 -18.50 3.34
C ASP A 33 -16.70 -18.62 2.43
N ALA A 34 -16.77 -18.06 1.20
CA ALA A 34 -15.66 -18.06 0.26
C ALA A 34 -14.45 -17.26 0.79
N LEU A 35 -14.67 -16.12 1.45
CA LEU A 35 -13.62 -15.32 2.06
C LEU A 35 -13.00 -16.06 3.26
N LYS A 36 -13.82 -16.57 4.18
CA LYS A 36 -13.38 -17.33 5.36
C LYS A 36 -12.61 -18.60 4.98
N LEU A 37 -13.09 -19.34 3.97
CA LEU A 37 -12.41 -20.52 3.43
C LEU A 37 -10.99 -20.20 2.95
N ASN A 38 -10.75 -18.98 2.48
CA ASN A 38 -9.46 -18.49 2.00
C ASN A 38 -8.68 -17.67 3.06
N ASP A 39 -8.99 -17.84 4.34
CA ASP A 39 -8.33 -17.18 5.47
C ASP A 39 -8.33 -15.65 5.37
N ILE A 40 -9.42 -15.07 4.87
CA ILE A 40 -9.68 -13.64 4.82
C ILE A 40 -10.79 -13.33 5.81
N HIS A 41 -10.45 -12.59 6.89
CA HIS A 41 -11.34 -12.36 8.03
C HIS A 41 -11.60 -10.87 8.30
N THR A 42 -11.07 -9.96 7.47
CA THR A 42 -11.25 -8.53 7.62
C THR A 42 -11.72 -7.91 6.33
N ILE A 43 -12.76 -7.08 6.42
CA ILE A 43 -13.31 -6.26 5.33
C ILE A 43 -13.20 -4.80 5.75
N PHE A 44 -12.68 -3.96 4.87
CA PHE A 44 -12.71 -2.50 4.98
C PHE A 44 -13.80 -1.97 4.03
N GLY A 45 -14.62 -1.02 4.44
CA GLY A 45 -15.67 -0.59 3.53
C GLY A 45 -16.56 0.52 4.05
N LEU A 46 -17.53 0.90 3.23
CA LEU A 46 -18.59 1.82 3.58
C LEU A 46 -19.92 1.20 3.17
N VAL A 47 -20.83 1.08 4.13
CA VAL A 47 -22.12 0.40 3.96
C VAL A 47 -23.16 1.28 3.24
N GLY A 48 -24.08 0.65 2.55
CA GLY A 48 -25.20 1.22 1.81
C GLY A 48 -25.88 0.13 0.98
N ILE A 49 -26.84 0.49 0.14
CA ILE A 49 -27.53 -0.45 -0.75
C ILE A 49 -26.58 -0.86 -1.88
N PRO A 50 -26.48 -2.18 -2.25
CA PRO A 50 -27.18 -3.34 -1.68
C PRO A 50 -26.35 -4.14 -0.66
N ILE A 51 -25.22 -3.61 -0.14
CA ILE A 51 -24.21 -4.40 0.60
C ILE A 51 -24.29 -4.27 2.13
N THR A 52 -25.25 -3.51 2.67
CA THR A 52 -25.36 -3.33 4.13
C THR A 52 -25.60 -4.64 4.86
N ASP A 53 -26.45 -5.51 4.32
CA ASP A 53 -26.73 -6.80 4.94
C ASP A 53 -25.55 -7.76 4.83
N LEU A 54 -24.76 -7.71 3.75
CA LEU A 54 -23.49 -8.42 3.65
C LEU A 54 -22.54 -8.04 4.78
N ALA A 55 -22.40 -6.72 5.07
CA ALA A 55 -21.52 -6.24 6.13
C ALA A 55 -22.00 -6.66 7.53
N ARG A 56 -23.32 -6.60 7.78
CA ARG A 56 -23.91 -7.04 9.06
C ARG A 56 -23.73 -8.55 9.27
N LEU A 57 -24.00 -9.33 8.21
CA LEU A 57 -23.87 -10.77 8.25
C LEU A 57 -22.39 -11.18 8.44
N ALA A 58 -21.47 -10.51 7.77
CA ALA A 58 -20.03 -10.73 7.97
C ALA A 58 -19.62 -10.58 9.44
N GLN A 59 -20.13 -9.54 10.12
CA GLN A 59 -19.89 -9.37 11.57
C GLN A 59 -20.55 -10.47 12.39
N ALA A 60 -21.80 -10.85 12.09
CA ALA A 60 -22.52 -11.92 12.78
C ALA A 60 -21.80 -13.26 12.65
N GLU A 61 -21.15 -13.50 11.51
CA GLU A 61 -20.33 -14.67 11.21
C GLU A 61 -18.86 -14.59 11.71
N GLY A 62 -18.55 -13.60 12.54
CA GLY A 62 -17.26 -13.43 13.19
C GLY A 62 -16.15 -12.81 12.34
N MET A 63 -16.47 -12.23 11.19
CA MET A 63 -15.52 -11.42 10.44
C MET A 63 -15.41 -10.01 11.03
N ARG A 64 -14.26 -9.38 10.89
CA ARG A 64 -14.06 -7.98 11.28
C ARG A 64 -14.42 -7.05 10.13
N PHE A 65 -15.43 -6.21 10.32
CA PHE A 65 -15.78 -5.15 9.38
C PHE A 65 -15.33 -3.80 9.94
N ILE A 66 -14.44 -3.10 9.20
CA ILE A 66 -13.97 -1.76 9.53
C ILE A 66 -14.70 -0.76 8.63
N GLY A 67 -15.67 -0.04 9.20
CA GLY A 67 -16.45 0.96 8.47
C GLY A 67 -15.71 2.30 8.39
N PHE A 68 -15.61 2.86 7.19
CA PHE A 68 -14.93 4.12 6.89
C PHE A 68 -15.93 5.27 6.68
N ARG A 69 -15.40 6.47 6.54
CA ARG A 69 -16.18 7.68 6.18
C ARG A 69 -16.12 7.97 4.69
N HIS A 70 -15.15 7.36 3.98
CA HIS A 70 -14.99 7.49 2.54
C HIS A 70 -14.37 6.22 1.93
N GLU A 71 -14.87 5.77 0.79
CA GLU A 71 -14.49 4.50 0.14
C GLU A 71 -13.05 4.50 -0.34
N GLN A 72 -12.50 5.63 -0.78
CA GLN A 72 -11.08 5.73 -1.15
C GLN A 72 -10.18 5.31 0.02
N HIS A 73 -10.50 5.75 1.24
CA HIS A 73 -9.67 5.44 2.41
C HIS A 73 -9.84 4.00 2.85
N ALA A 74 -11.04 3.43 2.72
CA ALA A 74 -11.29 2.01 2.92
C ALA A 74 -10.47 1.15 1.95
N GLY A 75 -10.44 1.52 0.67
CA GLY A 75 -9.64 0.85 -0.35
C GLY A 75 -8.13 1.00 -0.10
N ASN A 76 -7.68 2.16 0.33
CA ASN A 76 -6.28 2.36 0.70
C ASN A 76 -5.88 1.49 1.92
N ALA A 77 -6.75 1.35 2.93
CA ALA A 77 -6.54 0.45 4.06
C ALA A 77 -6.46 -1.02 3.61
N ALA A 78 -7.35 -1.45 2.73
CA ALA A 78 -7.32 -2.78 2.13
C ALA A 78 -6.01 -3.02 1.36
N ALA A 79 -5.56 -2.04 0.56
CA ALA A 79 -4.33 -2.13 -0.22
C ALA A 79 -3.08 -2.32 0.67
N ILE A 80 -2.96 -1.58 1.76
CA ILE A 80 -1.86 -1.71 2.71
C ILE A 80 -1.94 -3.02 3.51
N ALA A 81 -3.13 -3.45 3.92
CA ALA A 81 -3.33 -4.77 4.53
C ALA A 81 -2.82 -5.88 3.61
N GLY A 82 -3.14 -5.80 2.33
CA GLY A 82 -2.65 -6.73 1.32
C GLY A 82 -1.13 -6.71 1.15
N TYR A 83 -0.53 -5.53 1.12
CA TYR A 83 0.92 -5.38 1.05
C TYR A 83 1.64 -6.02 2.26
N MET A 84 1.09 -5.85 3.45
CA MET A 84 1.68 -6.38 4.69
C MET A 84 1.56 -7.89 4.82
N THR A 85 0.45 -8.48 4.33
CA THR A 85 0.10 -9.88 4.55
C THR A 85 0.40 -10.81 3.36
N LYS A 86 0.65 -10.26 2.17
CA LYS A 86 0.69 -10.99 0.88
C LYS A 86 -0.63 -11.70 0.52
N LYS A 87 -1.71 -11.45 1.28
CA LYS A 87 -3.08 -11.83 0.93
C LYS A 87 -3.82 -10.60 0.44
N PRO A 88 -4.82 -10.69 -0.46
CA PRO A 88 -5.52 -9.49 -0.90
C PRO A 88 -6.32 -8.89 0.26
N GLY A 89 -6.20 -7.57 0.48
CA GLY A 89 -7.12 -6.86 1.34
C GLY A 89 -8.47 -6.66 0.64
N ILE A 90 -9.56 -6.73 1.38
CA ILE A 90 -10.93 -6.60 0.85
C ILE A 90 -11.46 -5.20 1.13
N CYS A 91 -11.84 -4.49 0.07
CA CYS A 91 -12.63 -3.27 0.15
C CYS A 91 -14.04 -3.55 -0.34
N LEU A 92 -15.06 -3.18 0.44
CA LEU A 92 -16.47 -3.36 0.10
C LEU A 92 -17.14 -2.00 -0.04
N THR A 93 -17.80 -1.76 -1.19
CA THR A 93 -18.48 -0.49 -1.50
C THR A 93 -19.88 -0.72 -2.02
N VAL A 94 -20.71 0.33 -1.92
CA VAL A 94 -22.01 0.37 -2.60
C VAL A 94 -21.84 0.54 -4.11
N SER A 95 -22.97 0.50 -4.84
CA SER A 95 -23.03 0.70 -6.28
C SER A 95 -22.54 2.09 -6.68
N ALA A 96 -22.37 2.30 -7.94
CA ALA A 96 -22.00 3.53 -8.66
C ALA A 96 -21.21 4.58 -7.86
N PRO A 97 -21.78 5.52 -7.06
CA PRO A 97 -20.99 6.53 -6.38
C PRO A 97 -19.96 5.94 -5.42
N GLY A 98 -20.30 4.89 -4.66
CA GLY A 98 -19.35 4.23 -3.77
C GLY A 98 -18.25 3.49 -4.52
N PHE A 99 -18.59 2.81 -5.60
CA PHE A 99 -17.62 2.22 -6.51
C PHE A 99 -16.66 3.28 -7.08
N LEU A 100 -17.19 4.41 -7.58
CA LEU A 100 -16.38 5.50 -8.16
C LEU A 100 -15.41 6.09 -7.12
N ASN A 101 -15.86 6.31 -5.90
CA ASN A 101 -14.99 6.75 -4.81
C ASN A 101 -13.90 5.71 -4.50
N GLY A 102 -14.23 4.42 -4.53
CA GLY A 102 -13.28 3.31 -4.34
C GLY A 102 -12.34 3.10 -5.51
N LEU A 103 -12.71 3.54 -6.72
CA LEU A 103 -11.92 3.36 -7.94
C LEU A 103 -10.55 4.02 -7.86
N THR A 104 -10.44 5.15 -7.18
CA THR A 104 -9.15 5.81 -6.93
C THR A 104 -8.19 4.91 -6.16
N ALA A 105 -8.67 4.23 -5.13
CA ALA A 105 -7.85 3.29 -4.36
C ALA A 105 -7.50 2.03 -5.18
N LEU A 106 -8.41 1.54 -6.02
CA LEU A 106 -8.15 0.43 -6.94
C LEU A 106 -7.01 0.76 -7.91
N ALA A 107 -7.04 1.95 -8.51
CA ALA A 107 -5.99 2.44 -9.39
C ALA A 107 -4.64 2.61 -8.64
N ASN A 108 -4.69 3.14 -7.41
CA ASN A 108 -3.53 3.24 -6.54
C ASN A 108 -2.91 1.86 -6.24
N ALA A 109 -3.73 0.89 -5.86
CA ALA A 109 -3.30 -0.49 -5.59
C ALA A 109 -2.66 -1.14 -6.82
N THR A 110 -3.25 -0.96 -8.00
CA THR A 110 -2.73 -1.49 -9.27
C THR A 110 -1.38 -0.87 -9.62
N THR A 111 -1.27 0.46 -9.59
CA THR A 111 -0.04 1.17 -9.92
C THR A 111 1.09 0.91 -8.93
N ASN A 112 0.75 0.80 -7.63
CA ASN A 112 1.70 0.51 -6.57
C ASN A 112 1.95 -0.98 -6.34
N CYS A 113 1.27 -1.87 -7.06
CA CYS A 113 1.41 -3.32 -6.93
C CYS A 113 1.04 -3.82 -5.52
N PHE A 114 -0.08 -3.34 -4.97
CA PHE A 114 -0.64 -3.81 -3.71
C PHE A 114 -1.79 -4.78 -3.99
N PRO A 115 -1.81 -5.98 -3.43
CA PRO A 115 -2.91 -6.91 -3.65
C PRO A 115 -4.16 -6.46 -2.90
N MET A 116 -5.21 -6.13 -3.64
CA MET A 116 -6.49 -5.67 -3.12
C MET A 116 -7.62 -6.22 -3.99
N ILE A 117 -8.76 -6.51 -3.40
CA ILE A 117 -10.00 -6.79 -4.12
C ILE A 117 -11.02 -5.72 -3.72
N LEU A 118 -11.47 -4.93 -4.69
CA LEU A 118 -12.62 -4.06 -4.56
C LEU A 118 -13.86 -4.84 -4.95
N ILE A 119 -14.69 -5.15 -3.97
CA ILE A 119 -16.01 -5.78 -4.16
C ILE A 119 -17.05 -4.67 -4.11
N SER A 120 -17.87 -4.56 -5.15
CA SER A 120 -18.99 -3.62 -5.13
C SER A 120 -20.30 -4.33 -5.42
N GLY A 121 -21.37 -3.89 -4.76
CA GLY A 121 -22.70 -4.13 -5.26
C GLY A 121 -22.90 -3.42 -6.60
N SER A 122 -23.85 -3.86 -7.39
CA SER A 122 -24.22 -3.19 -8.65
C SER A 122 -25.69 -3.37 -8.97
N SER A 123 -26.19 -2.53 -9.87
CA SER A 123 -27.55 -2.67 -10.42
C SER A 123 -27.66 -3.89 -11.32
N GLU A 124 -28.91 -4.33 -11.54
CA GLU A 124 -29.23 -5.51 -12.34
C GLU A 124 -28.84 -5.33 -13.80
N ARG A 125 -28.26 -6.36 -14.36
CA ARG A 125 -27.72 -6.33 -15.73
C ARG A 125 -28.78 -6.04 -16.77
N GLU A 126 -29.96 -6.64 -16.60
CA GLU A 126 -31.10 -6.47 -17.51
C GLU A 126 -31.55 -5.00 -17.60
N ILE A 127 -31.38 -4.24 -16.53
CA ILE A 127 -31.75 -2.82 -16.46
C ILE A 127 -30.62 -1.95 -17.02
N VAL A 128 -29.38 -2.20 -16.57
CA VAL A 128 -28.19 -1.44 -16.98
C VAL A 128 -27.96 -1.50 -18.50
N ASP A 129 -28.09 -2.70 -19.10
CA ASP A 129 -27.85 -2.89 -20.54
C ASP A 129 -28.86 -2.15 -21.43
N LEU A 130 -30.08 -1.95 -20.92
CA LEU A 130 -31.14 -1.22 -21.61
C LEU A 130 -31.22 0.27 -21.19
N GLN A 131 -30.39 0.72 -20.25
CA GLN A 131 -30.35 2.10 -19.73
C GLN A 131 -31.75 2.56 -19.24
N GLN A 132 -32.37 1.75 -18.39
CA GLN A 132 -33.75 1.98 -17.94
C GLN A 132 -33.85 2.97 -16.76
N GLY A 133 -32.73 3.47 -16.22
CA GLY A 133 -32.70 4.44 -15.13
C GLY A 133 -32.90 3.81 -13.75
N ASP A 134 -32.21 2.73 -13.45
CA ASP A 134 -32.24 2.10 -12.13
C ASP A 134 -31.48 2.95 -11.08
N TYR A 135 -31.78 2.66 -9.80
CA TYR A 135 -31.05 3.28 -8.69
C TYR A 135 -29.55 2.97 -8.78
N GLU A 136 -28.72 4.03 -8.80
CA GLU A 136 -27.27 3.93 -8.94
C GLU A 136 -26.82 3.12 -10.17
N GLU A 137 -27.56 3.25 -11.30
CA GLU A 137 -27.24 2.57 -12.54
C GLU A 137 -25.86 2.98 -13.08
N MET A 138 -25.00 1.99 -13.32
CA MET A 138 -23.69 2.21 -13.93
C MET A 138 -23.10 0.90 -14.46
N ASP A 139 -22.41 0.92 -15.60
CA ASP A 139 -21.58 -0.21 -16.05
C ASP A 139 -20.21 -0.20 -15.33
N GLN A 140 -20.22 -0.62 -14.07
CA GLN A 140 -19.05 -0.60 -13.19
C GLN A 140 -17.94 -1.51 -13.67
N LEU A 141 -18.27 -2.67 -14.26
CA LEU A 141 -17.27 -3.60 -14.77
C LEU A 141 -16.41 -2.97 -15.86
N ASN A 142 -17.03 -2.30 -16.83
CA ASN A 142 -16.28 -1.64 -17.90
C ASN A 142 -15.54 -0.40 -17.39
N ALA A 143 -16.11 0.33 -16.43
CA ALA A 143 -15.44 1.46 -15.79
C ALA A 143 -14.21 1.02 -14.98
N ALA A 144 -14.21 -0.16 -14.35
CA ALA A 144 -13.07 -0.68 -13.57
C ALA A 144 -11.89 -1.15 -14.43
N LYS A 145 -12.16 -1.73 -15.61
CA LYS A 145 -11.15 -2.41 -16.45
C LYS A 145 -9.86 -1.61 -16.70
N PRO A 146 -9.89 -0.30 -17.01
CA PRO A 146 -8.69 0.48 -17.27
C PRO A 146 -7.77 0.65 -16.05
N TYR A 147 -8.31 0.52 -14.85
CA TYR A 147 -7.65 0.81 -13.57
C TYR A 147 -7.32 -0.44 -12.75
N ALA A 148 -7.98 -1.56 -13.06
CA ALA A 148 -7.79 -2.81 -12.37
C ALA A 148 -6.74 -3.68 -13.08
N LYS A 149 -6.03 -4.50 -12.30
CA LYS A 149 -5.23 -5.61 -12.85
C LYS A 149 -6.10 -6.66 -13.53
N ALA A 150 -7.27 -6.91 -12.95
CA ALA A 150 -8.33 -7.76 -13.51
C ALA A 150 -9.70 -7.28 -12.99
N ALA A 151 -10.76 -7.51 -13.75
CA ALA A 151 -12.11 -7.17 -13.37
C ALA A 151 -13.06 -8.32 -13.77
N TYR A 152 -13.88 -8.75 -12.82
CA TYR A 152 -14.82 -9.85 -13.00
C TYR A 152 -16.20 -9.43 -12.54
N ARG A 153 -17.25 -10.04 -13.14
CA ARG A 153 -18.65 -9.96 -12.70
C ARG A 153 -19.17 -11.37 -12.48
N VAL A 154 -19.87 -11.58 -11.39
CA VAL A 154 -20.58 -12.83 -11.08
C VAL A 154 -22.07 -12.61 -11.31
N LEU A 155 -22.73 -13.53 -12.01
CA LEU A 155 -24.15 -13.42 -12.36
C LEU A 155 -25.03 -14.46 -11.67
N HIS A 156 -24.45 -15.54 -11.16
CA HIS A 156 -25.15 -16.63 -10.50
C HIS A 156 -24.52 -16.95 -9.15
N ALA A 157 -25.33 -17.28 -8.14
CA ALA A 157 -24.84 -17.58 -6.79
C ALA A 157 -23.83 -18.74 -6.77
N GLU A 158 -24.01 -19.74 -7.63
CA GLU A 158 -23.10 -20.87 -7.80
C GLU A 158 -21.68 -20.48 -8.23
N ASP A 159 -21.52 -19.30 -8.86
CA ASP A 159 -20.23 -18.81 -9.37
C ASP A 159 -19.49 -17.91 -8.38
N ILE A 160 -20.06 -17.58 -7.22
CA ILE A 160 -19.44 -16.71 -6.21
C ILE A 160 -18.11 -17.29 -5.75
N GLY A 161 -18.05 -18.59 -5.44
CA GLY A 161 -16.84 -19.28 -5.02
C GLY A 161 -15.72 -19.18 -6.06
N VAL A 162 -16.04 -19.41 -7.33
CA VAL A 162 -15.12 -19.26 -8.48
C VAL A 162 -14.70 -17.80 -8.65
N GLY A 163 -15.63 -16.85 -8.58
CA GLY A 163 -15.37 -15.42 -8.73
C GLY A 163 -14.35 -14.91 -7.70
N ILE A 164 -14.56 -15.25 -6.43
CA ILE A 164 -13.66 -14.87 -5.32
C ILE A 164 -12.30 -15.56 -5.48
N ALA A 165 -12.25 -16.86 -5.79
CA ALA A 165 -11.00 -17.59 -5.98
C ALA A 165 -10.17 -17.00 -7.13
N ARG A 166 -10.79 -16.64 -8.25
CA ARG A 166 -10.13 -15.96 -9.37
C ARG A 166 -9.63 -14.58 -8.99
N ALA A 167 -10.43 -13.81 -8.24
CA ALA A 167 -10.03 -12.48 -7.76
C ALA A 167 -8.82 -12.57 -6.81
N ILE A 168 -8.82 -13.52 -5.87
CA ILE A 168 -7.69 -13.77 -4.96
C ILE A 168 -6.42 -14.08 -5.76
N ARG A 169 -6.48 -15.08 -6.65
CA ARG A 169 -5.32 -15.46 -7.46
C ARG A 169 -4.83 -14.31 -8.34
N ALA A 170 -5.73 -13.59 -8.99
CA ALA A 170 -5.36 -12.45 -9.83
C ALA A 170 -4.71 -11.33 -9.02
N ALA A 171 -5.18 -11.05 -7.81
CA ALA A 171 -4.63 -9.98 -6.98
C ALA A 171 -3.18 -10.22 -6.57
N VAL A 172 -2.80 -11.45 -6.24
CA VAL A 172 -1.48 -11.77 -5.65
C VAL A 172 -0.48 -12.40 -6.62
N SER A 173 -0.94 -13.11 -7.68
CA SER A 173 -0.03 -13.83 -8.61
C SER A 173 0.75 -12.87 -9.51
N GLY A 174 1.98 -13.23 -9.86
CA GLY A 174 2.86 -12.38 -10.65
C GLY A 174 3.05 -11.02 -9.97
N ARG A 175 2.97 -9.91 -10.72
CA ARG A 175 2.95 -8.57 -10.11
C ARG A 175 1.61 -8.38 -9.40
N PRO A 176 1.57 -8.14 -8.07
CA PRO A 176 0.34 -7.89 -7.34
C PRO A 176 -0.39 -6.64 -7.84
N GLY A 177 -1.69 -6.54 -7.56
CA GLY A 177 -2.46 -5.35 -7.94
C GLY A 177 -3.91 -5.41 -7.50
N GLY A 178 -4.63 -4.31 -7.74
CA GLY A 178 -6.05 -4.20 -7.46
C GLY A 178 -6.89 -5.01 -8.45
N VAL A 179 -7.85 -5.75 -7.93
CA VAL A 179 -8.84 -6.52 -8.70
C VAL A 179 -10.23 -6.02 -8.37
N TYR A 180 -11.07 -5.93 -9.37
CA TYR A 180 -12.47 -5.56 -9.19
C TYR A 180 -13.38 -6.79 -9.29
N LEU A 181 -14.32 -6.91 -8.36
CA LEU A 181 -15.35 -7.96 -8.36
C LEU A 181 -16.73 -7.32 -8.23
N ASP A 182 -17.54 -7.48 -9.26
CA ASP A 182 -18.88 -6.92 -9.41
C ASP A 182 -19.94 -7.94 -9.01
N LEU A 183 -20.76 -7.61 -8.03
CA LEU A 183 -21.81 -8.47 -7.48
C LEU A 183 -23.18 -7.77 -7.59
N PRO A 184 -23.98 -8.03 -8.65
CA PRO A 184 -25.32 -7.47 -8.79
C PRO A 184 -26.21 -7.78 -7.58
N ALA A 185 -27.10 -6.86 -7.20
CA ALA A 185 -27.94 -6.97 -6.01
C ALA A 185 -28.80 -8.25 -5.96
N LYS A 186 -29.40 -8.62 -7.09
CA LYS A 186 -30.19 -9.85 -7.24
C LYS A 186 -29.40 -11.11 -6.92
N LEU A 187 -28.11 -11.13 -7.29
CA LEU A 187 -27.21 -12.25 -7.00
C LEU A 187 -27.03 -12.45 -5.49
N LEU A 188 -26.86 -11.36 -4.72
CA LEU A 188 -26.62 -11.43 -3.28
C LEU A 188 -27.82 -12.04 -2.53
N ALA A 189 -29.02 -11.75 -2.97
CA ALA A 189 -30.26 -12.28 -2.39
C ALA A 189 -30.70 -13.64 -3.00
N GLN A 190 -30.01 -14.14 -4.02
CA GLN A 190 -30.37 -15.39 -4.68
C GLN A 190 -30.16 -16.57 -3.73
N THR A 191 -31.23 -17.33 -3.52
CA THR A 191 -31.19 -18.57 -2.72
C THR A 191 -30.75 -19.77 -3.57
N ILE A 192 -29.96 -20.64 -2.95
CA ILE A 192 -29.42 -21.87 -3.53
C ILE A 192 -29.46 -23.00 -2.51
N ASP A 193 -29.53 -24.24 -2.97
CA ASP A 193 -29.39 -25.44 -2.13
C ASP A 193 -28.05 -25.40 -1.38
N ALA A 194 -28.08 -25.60 -0.06
CA ALA A 194 -26.91 -25.45 0.80
C ALA A 194 -25.78 -26.44 0.44
N VAL A 195 -26.09 -27.63 0.01
CA VAL A 195 -25.10 -28.65 -0.39
C VAL A 195 -24.40 -28.22 -1.69
N LYS A 196 -25.14 -27.76 -2.67
CA LYS A 196 -24.59 -27.23 -3.94
C LYS A 196 -23.74 -25.99 -3.67
N ALA A 197 -24.18 -25.11 -2.78
CA ALA A 197 -23.46 -23.92 -2.37
C ALA A 197 -22.09 -24.27 -1.81
N GLN A 198 -22.02 -25.18 -0.84
CA GLN A 198 -20.75 -25.62 -0.26
C GLN A 198 -19.82 -26.28 -1.29
N GLN A 199 -20.37 -27.04 -2.23
CA GLN A 199 -19.59 -27.67 -3.32
C GLN A 199 -19.03 -26.66 -4.31
N SER A 200 -19.64 -25.47 -4.43
CA SER A 200 -19.17 -24.39 -5.32
C SER A 200 -18.00 -23.60 -4.76
N LEU A 201 -17.73 -23.69 -3.44
CA LEU A 201 -16.65 -22.96 -2.81
C LEU A 201 -15.27 -23.51 -3.19
N ILE A 202 -14.31 -22.61 -3.38
CA ILE A 202 -12.94 -22.96 -3.79
C ILE A 202 -11.95 -22.45 -2.78
N LYS A 203 -11.18 -23.37 -2.17
CA LYS A 203 -9.95 -23.03 -1.44
C LYS A 203 -8.82 -22.81 -2.44
N VAL A 204 -8.29 -21.60 -2.49
CA VAL A 204 -7.13 -21.29 -3.33
C VAL A 204 -5.87 -21.84 -2.68
N VAL A 205 -5.24 -22.81 -3.34
CA VAL A 205 -3.98 -23.38 -2.88
C VAL A 205 -2.85 -22.63 -3.58
N ASP A 206 -1.88 -22.14 -2.82
CA ASP A 206 -0.71 -21.41 -3.33
C ASP A 206 -1.10 -20.38 -4.38
N ALA A 207 -1.71 -19.27 -3.91
CA ALA A 207 -2.26 -18.26 -4.79
C ALA A 207 -1.20 -17.56 -5.68
N ALA A 208 0.06 -17.54 -5.25
CA ALA A 208 1.20 -16.95 -5.95
C ALA A 208 2.42 -17.87 -5.86
N PRO A 209 2.45 -18.97 -6.64
CA PRO A 209 3.57 -19.92 -6.65
C PRO A 209 4.90 -19.21 -6.95
N SER A 210 5.94 -19.53 -6.18
CA SER A 210 7.26 -18.97 -6.40
C SER A 210 7.85 -19.48 -7.72
N GLN A 211 8.36 -18.54 -8.52
CA GLN A 211 8.97 -18.82 -9.82
C GLN A 211 10.48 -18.77 -9.67
N ILE A 212 11.18 -19.86 -10.02
CA ILE A 212 12.64 -19.89 -10.05
C ILE A 212 13.17 -19.26 -11.34
N PRO A 213 14.29 -18.51 -11.28
CA PRO A 213 14.90 -17.94 -12.48
C PRO A 213 15.56 -19.02 -13.35
N ALA A 214 15.60 -18.79 -14.67
CA ALA A 214 16.35 -19.65 -15.55
C ALA A 214 17.87 -19.60 -15.22
N PRO A 215 18.58 -20.76 -15.15
CA PRO A 215 20.00 -20.79 -14.79
C PRO A 215 20.87 -19.88 -15.66
N ASP A 216 20.62 -19.81 -16.97
CA ASP A 216 21.37 -18.95 -17.89
C ASP A 216 21.17 -17.45 -17.60
N SER A 217 20.00 -17.04 -17.10
CA SER A 217 19.77 -15.64 -16.70
C SER A 217 20.57 -15.28 -15.45
N VAL A 218 20.66 -16.21 -14.49
CA VAL A 218 21.48 -16.07 -13.28
C VAL A 218 22.95 -15.97 -13.64
N LYS A 219 23.46 -16.88 -14.50
CA LYS A 219 24.84 -16.86 -14.98
C LYS A 219 25.17 -15.53 -15.67
N ARG A 220 24.33 -15.07 -16.58
CA ARG A 220 24.49 -13.75 -17.25
C ARG A 220 24.59 -12.61 -16.25
N ALA A 221 23.74 -12.60 -15.22
CA ALA A 221 23.77 -11.57 -14.18
C ALA A 221 25.10 -11.60 -13.40
N ILE A 222 25.58 -12.77 -13.06
CA ILE A 222 26.88 -12.94 -12.38
C ILE A 222 28.03 -12.51 -13.29
N ASP A 223 28.00 -12.82 -14.57
CA ASP A 223 29.06 -12.39 -15.51
C ASP A 223 29.11 -10.86 -15.65
N VAL A 224 27.94 -10.19 -15.63
CA VAL A 224 27.88 -8.72 -15.59
C VAL A 224 28.45 -8.18 -14.27
N LEU A 225 28.13 -8.82 -13.12
CA LEU A 225 28.64 -8.43 -11.81
C LEU A 225 30.15 -8.61 -11.67
N LYS A 226 30.71 -9.69 -12.21
CA LYS A 226 32.17 -9.93 -12.21
C LYS A 226 32.96 -8.85 -12.93
N GLY A 227 32.36 -8.19 -13.91
CA GLY A 227 32.95 -7.06 -14.62
C GLY A 227 32.79 -5.70 -13.96
N ALA A 228 32.08 -5.63 -12.83
CA ALA A 228 31.77 -4.38 -12.14
C ALA A 228 32.98 -3.84 -11.36
N LYS A 229 33.25 -2.54 -11.51
CA LYS A 229 34.25 -1.83 -10.69
C LYS A 229 33.58 -1.08 -9.53
N ARG A 230 32.36 -0.60 -9.75
CA ARG A 230 31.56 0.19 -8.80
C ARG A 230 30.10 -0.31 -8.73
N PRO A 231 29.89 -1.55 -8.28
CA PRO A 231 28.54 -2.13 -8.22
C PRO A 231 27.70 -1.44 -7.13
N LEU A 232 26.36 -1.40 -7.37
CA LEU A 232 25.36 -0.87 -6.45
C LEU A 232 24.12 -1.78 -6.49
N ILE A 233 23.52 -2.07 -5.34
CA ILE A 233 22.22 -2.71 -5.22
C ILE A 233 21.17 -1.64 -4.96
N LEU A 234 20.07 -1.63 -5.73
CA LEU A 234 18.87 -0.84 -5.48
C LEU A 234 17.75 -1.76 -4.99
N LEU A 235 17.31 -1.55 -3.74
CA LEU A 235 16.20 -2.28 -3.15
C LEU A 235 14.90 -1.51 -3.38
N GLY A 236 14.01 -2.06 -4.18
CA GLY A 236 12.69 -1.49 -4.43
C GLY A 236 11.62 -1.97 -3.45
N LYS A 237 10.43 -1.40 -3.55
CA LYS A 237 9.24 -1.83 -2.80
C LYS A 237 8.92 -3.32 -3.02
N GLY A 238 9.14 -3.84 -4.23
CA GLY A 238 8.96 -5.26 -4.53
C GLY A 238 9.86 -6.16 -3.69
N ALA A 239 11.09 -5.73 -3.36
CA ALA A 239 11.97 -6.47 -2.46
C ALA A 239 11.39 -6.58 -1.05
N ALA A 240 10.81 -5.49 -0.53
CA ALA A 240 10.14 -5.52 0.78
C ALA A 240 8.84 -6.36 0.76
N TYR A 241 8.06 -6.27 -0.33
CA TYR A 241 6.85 -7.07 -0.51
C TYR A 241 7.13 -8.58 -0.57
N ALA A 242 8.23 -8.97 -1.20
CA ALA A 242 8.61 -10.39 -1.36
C ALA A 242 8.77 -11.13 -0.03
N GLN A 243 9.07 -10.42 1.07
CA GLN A 243 9.32 -10.98 2.40
C GLN A 243 10.48 -12.00 2.43
N ALA A 244 11.43 -11.84 1.51
CA ALA A 244 12.67 -12.62 1.44
C ALA A 244 13.81 -11.85 2.15
N ASP A 245 13.54 -11.42 3.39
CA ASP A 245 14.40 -10.50 4.13
C ASP A 245 15.78 -11.12 4.44
N ALA A 246 15.79 -12.41 4.82
CA ALA A 246 17.01 -13.15 5.14
C ALA A 246 17.90 -13.36 3.90
N GLU A 247 17.31 -13.73 2.77
CA GLU A 247 18.00 -13.95 1.50
C GLU A 247 18.60 -12.64 0.97
N ILE A 248 17.83 -11.55 1.02
CA ILE A 248 18.29 -10.21 0.59
C ILE A 248 19.44 -9.73 1.48
N ARG A 249 19.30 -9.88 2.81
CA ARG A 249 20.36 -9.54 3.75
C ARG A 249 21.62 -10.34 3.49
N ALA A 250 21.50 -11.67 3.35
CA ALA A 250 22.63 -12.54 3.07
C ALA A 250 23.33 -12.18 1.75
N PHE A 251 22.56 -11.84 0.70
CA PHE A 251 23.12 -11.41 -0.57
C PHE A 251 23.91 -10.10 -0.45
N VAL A 252 23.37 -9.10 0.24
CA VAL A 252 24.07 -7.82 0.48
C VAL A 252 25.34 -8.05 1.28
N GLU A 253 25.26 -8.71 2.42
CA GLU A 253 26.40 -8.91 3.34
C GLU A 253 27.50 -9.78 2.72
N LYS A 254 27.13 -10.87 2.04
CA LYS A 254 28.12 -11.78 1.43
C LYS A 254 28.78 -11.19 0.19
N SER A 255 28.02 -10.48 -0.66
CA SER A 255 28.57 -9.80 -1.82
C SER A 255 29.44 -8.58 -1.45
N GLY A 256 29.20 -7.95 -0.31
CA GLY A 256 29.85 -6.71 0.09
C GLY A 256 29.45 -5.51 -0.76
N ILE A 257 28.44 -5.64 -1.63
CA ILE A 257 28.00 -4.56 -2.53
C ILE A 257 27.20 -3.53 -1.72
N PRO A 258 27.53 -2.23 -1.83
CA PRO A 258 26.72 -1.17 -1.21
C PRO A 258 25.29 -1.20 -1.74
N TYR A 259 24.32 -0.87 -0.87
CA TYR A 259 22.92 -0.84 -1.28
C TYR A 259 22.26 0.52 -1.00
N LEU A 260 21.24 0.81 -1.80
CA LEU A 260 20.37 1.97 -1.67
C LEU A 260 18.91 1.52 -1.62
N PRO A 261 18.20 1.66 -0.47
CA PRO A 261 16.78 1.35 -0.40
C PRO A 261 15.95 2.51 -0.96
N MET A 262 14.91 2.17 -1.73
CA MET A 262 13.81 3.08 -2.02
C MET A 262 12.90 3.19 -0.79
N SER A 263 12.04 4.20 -0.75
CA SER A 263 11.32 4.61 0.48
C SER A 263 10.66 3.45 1.24
N MET A 264 9.82 2.64 0.58
CA MET A 264 9.14 1.51 1.23
C MET A 264 10.02 0.25 1.36
N ALA A 265 11.27 0.29 0.88
CA ALA A 265 12.26 -0.76 1.10
C ALA A 265 13.21 -0.46 2.27
N LYS A 266 13.11 0.75 2.87
CA LYS A 266 13.86 1.11 4.07
C LYS A 266 13.53 0.12 5.19
N GLY A 267 14.55 -0.29 5.94
CA GLY A 267 14.41 -1.28 7.01
C GLY A 267 14.55 -2.74 6.58
N LEU A 268 14.66 -3.08 5.28
CA LEU A 268 15.03 -4.44 4.85
C LEU A 268 16.37 -4.88 5.47
N LEU A 269 17.33 -3.98 5.46
CA LEU A 269 18.45 -3.91 6.38
C LEU A 269 18.29 -2.58 7.13
N PRO A 270 18.72 -2.47 8.39
CA PRO A 270 18.67 -1.20 9.10
C PRO A 270 19.32 -0.07 8.27
N ASP A 271 18.70 1.09 8.21
CA ASP A 271 19.28 2.22 7.44
C ASP A 271 20.66 2.63 7.93
N THR A 272 21.00 2.29 9.18
CA THR A 272 22.32 2.48 9.80
C THR A 272 23.33 1.39 9.44
N HIS A 273 22.96 0.39 8.66
CA HIS A 273 23.87 -0.69 8.23
C HIS A 273 25.09 -0.12 7.50
N GLU A 274 26.27 -0.72 7.71
CA GLU A 274 27.55 -0.22 7.16
C GLU A 274 27.55 -0.07 5.63
N GLN A 275 26.93 -1.04 4.92
CA GLN A 275 26.83 -1.03 3.47
C GLN A 275 25.71 -0.12 2.94
N SER A 276 24.88 0.49 3.80
CA SER A 276 23.87 1.45 3.37
C SER A 276 24.51 2.69 2.73
N ALA A 277 24.09 3.01 1.52
CA ALA A 277 24.54 4.18 0.77
C ALA A 277 23.50 5.32 0.78
N SER A 278 22.48 5.27 1.66
CA SER A 278 21.37 6.23 1.69
C SER A 278 21.83 7.69 1.78
N ALA A 279 22.76 7.99 2.68
CA ALA A 279 23.31 9.35 2.83
C ALA A 279 24.26 9.78 1.69
N ALA A 280 24.65 8.86 0.81
CA ALA A 280 25.44 9.11 -0.40
C ALA A 280 24.66 8.93 -1.71
N ARG A 281 23.31 8.95 -1.68
CA ARG A 281 22.41 8.58 -2.78
C ARG A 281 22.84 9.16 -4.14
N SER A 282 22.99 10.46 -4.24
CA SER A 282 23.32 11.11 -5.52
C SER A 282 24.69 10.65 -6.04
N PHE A 283 25.66 10.48 -5.15
CA PHE A 283 27.02 10.02 -5.50
C PHE A 283 26.99 8.60 -6.05
N VAL A 284 26.36 7.65 -5.35
CA VAL A 284 26.35 6.25 -5.81
C VAL A 284 25.55 6.05 -7.10
N LEU A 285 24.48 6.81 -7.31
CA LEU A 285 23.73 6.76 -8.58
C LEU A 285 24.56 7.32 -9.74
N GLN A 286 25.34 8.37 -9.52
CA GLN A 286 26.18 8.97 -10.57
C GLN A 286 27.39 8.10 -10.90
N GLU A 287 28.03 7.51 -9.90
CA GLU A 287 29.33 6.86 -10.05
C GLU A 287 29.29 5.34 -10.27
N ALA A 288 28.21 4.66 -9.88
CA ALA A 288 28.09 3.22 -10.12
C ALA A 288 28.17 2.88 -11.62
N ASP A 289 28.79 1.76 -11.96
CA ASP A 289 28.89 1.24 -13.34
C ASP A 289 27.96 0.02 -13.58
N VAL A 290 27.68 -0.76 -12.54
CA VAL A 290 26.70 -1.85 -12.56
C VAL A 290 25.70 -1.66 -11.44
N VAL A 291 24.41 -1.71 -11.77
CA VAL A 291 23.32 -1.53 -10.80
C VAL A 291 22.39 -2.73 -10.80
N VAL A 292 22.25 -3.38 -9.66
CA VAL A 292 21.33 -4.50 -9.45
C VAL A 292 20.01 -3.95 -8.90
N LEU A 293 18.96 -4.01 -9.68
CA LEU A 293 17.61 -3.61 -9.30
C LEU A 293 16.88 -4.83 -8.73
N ILE A 294 16.57 -4.83 -7.44
CA ILE A 294 15.82 -5.91 -6.78
C ILE A 294 14.41 -5.40 -6.46
N GLY A 295 13.42 -5.84 -7.25
CA GLY A 295 12.04 -5.38 -7.12
C GLY A 295 11.88 -3.86 -7.25
N ALA A 296 12.77 -3.23 -8.02
CA ALA A 296 12.82 -1.80 -8.27
C ALA A 296 12.62 -1.52 -9.76
N ARG A 297 11.85 -0.48 -10.08
CA ARG A 297 11.57 -0.02 -11.45
C ARG A 297 12.31 1.27 -11.77
N LEU A 298 12.84 1.39 -12.99
CA LEU A 298 13.44 2.63 -13.49
C LEU A 298 12.36 3.61 -14.01
N ASN A 299 11.47 4.00 -13.12
CA ASN A 299 10.41 4.97 -13.39
C ASN A 299 10.85 6.41 -13.02
N TRP A 300 9.89 7.35 -12.93
CA TRP A 300 10.16 8.75 -12.61
C TRP A 300 10.90 8.95 -11.28
N LEU A 301 10.71 8.10 -10.26
CA LEU A 301 11.42 8.16 -8.96
C LEU A 301 12.94 7.96 -9.11
N LEU A 302 13.35 7.31 -10.20
CA LEU A 302 14.74 7.07 -10.58
C LEU A 302 15.07 7.72 -11.92
N SER A 303 14.35 8.80 -12.28
CA SER A 303 14.55 9.56 -13.52
C SER A 303 14.62 8.67 -14.77
N HIS A 304 13.81 7.61 -14.80
CA HIS A 304 13.74 6.64 -15.90
C HIS A 304 15.09 6.00 -16.29
N GLY A 305 16.04 5.91 -15.36
CA GLY A 305 17.38 5.38 -15.62
C GLY A 305 18.28 6.31 -16.45
N LYS A 306 17.91 7.58 -16.61
CA LYS A 306 18.58 8.54 -17.53
C LYS A 306 18.87 9.88 -16.85
N GLY A 307 19.64 10.71 -17.55
CA GLY A 307 19.85 12.10 -17.21
C GLY A 307 20.76 12.34 -16.01
N LYS A 308 20.69 13.56 -15.47
CA LYS A 308 21.60 14.07 -14.42
C LYS A 308 21.67 13.20 -13.16
N THR A 309 20.56 12.57 -12.79
CA THR A 309 20.49 11.66 -11.62
C THR A 309 21.51 10.52 -11.72
N TRP A 310 21.78 10.04 -12.93
CA TRP A 310 22.65 8.89 -13.20
C TRP A 310 24.08 9.26 -13.60
N GLY A 311 24.36 10.56 -13.80
CA GLY A 311 25.72 11.05 -14.16
C GLY A 311 26.17 10.64 -15.55
N ALA A 312 27.49 10.73 -15.79
CA ALA A 312 28.09 10.46 -17.09
C ALA A 312 28.66 9.04 -17.23
N VAL A 313 28.81 8.28 -16.15
CA VAL A 313 29.34 6.92 -16.19
C VAL A 313 28.35 6.00 -16.90
N PRO A 314 28.76 5.25 -17.93
CA PRO A 314 27.90 4.27 -18.58
C PRO A 314 27.43 3.20 -17.59
N LYS A 315 26.14 2.87 -17.60
CA LYS A 315 25.54 1.92 -16.68
C LYS A 315 25.17 0.61 -17.37
N LYS A 316 25.43 -0.51 -16.68
CA LYS A 316 24.80 -1.79 -16.95
C LYS A 316 23.80 -2.09 -15.84
N PHE A 317 22.57 -2.42 -16.20
CA PHE A 317 21.53 -2.79 -15.25
C PHE A 317 21.30 -4.29 -15.25
N ILE A 318 21.25 -4.88 -14.06
CA ILE A 318 20.70 -6.21 -13.78
C ILE A 318 19.36 -5.97 -13.13
N GLN A 319 18.28 -6.53 -13.67
CA GLN A 319 16.94 -6.32 -13.11
C GLN A 319 16.31 -7.63 -12.71
N ILE A 320 15.99 -7.73 -11.41
CA ILE A 320 15.24 -8.83 -10.82
C ILE A 320 13.81 -8.39 -10.65
N ASP A 321 12.89 -9.00 -11.38
CA ASP A 321 11.46 -8.69 -11.35
C ASP A 321 10.63 -9.95 -11.57
N ILE A 322 9.42 -9.98 -11.03
CA ILE A 322 8.44 -11.05 -11.26
C ILE A 322 7.77 -10.93 -12.63
N SER A 323 7.74 -9.73 -13.22
CA SER A 323 7.06 -9.42 -14.47
C SER A 323 8.04 -9.18 -15.61
N PRO A 324 8.04 -9.99 -16.67
CA PRO A 324 8.90 -9.77 -17.84
C PRO A 324 8.59 -8.48 -18.59
N THR A 325 7.37 -7.94 -18.47
CA THR A 325 6.97 -6.70 -19.14
C THR A 325 7.57 -5.42 -18.53
N GLU A 326 8.24 -5.52 -17.38
CA GLU A 326 8.99 -4.41 -16.78
C GLU A 326 10.41 -4.28 -17.31
N ILE A 327 10.92 -5.33 -17.95
CA ILE A 327 12.26 -5.33 -18.50
C ILE A 327 12.32 -4.38 -19.70
N ASP A 328 13.42 -3.66 -19.84
CA ASP A 328 13.66 -2.69 -20.91
C ASP A 328 12.64 -1.55 -21.03
N SER A 329 11.83 -1.31 -20.00
CA SER A 329 10.75 -0.31 -20.03
C SER A 329 11.25 1.13 -20.31
N ASN A 330 12.50 1.46 -19.94
CA ASN A 330 13.06 2.80 -20.12
C ASN A 330 14.50 2.83 -20.63
N VAL A 331 15.29 1.82 -20.29
CA VAL A 331 16.68 1.62 -20.73
C VAL A 331 16.92 0.14 -20.95
N ALA A 332 17.90 -0.19 -21.78
CA ALA A 332 18.30 -1.59 -22.01
C ALA A 332 18.82 -2.23 -20.71
N ILE A 333 18.36 -3.43 -20.43
CA ILE A 333 18.78 -4.22 -19.27
C ILE A 333 19.83 -5.25 -19.74
N ALA A 334 21.03 -5.18 -19.17
CA ALA A 334 22.13 -6.06 -19.52
C ALA A 334 21.89 -7.51 -19.08
N ALA A 335 21.23 -7.72 -17.97
CA ALA A 335 20.88 -9.04 -17.46
C ALA A 335 19.50 -9.04 -16.78
N PRO A 336 18.44 -9.43 -17.50
CA PRO A 336 17.13 -9.67 -16.90
C PRO A 336 17.13 -11.00 -16.13
N VAL A 337 16.58 -10.98 -14.91
CA VAL A 337 16.38 -12.17 -14.06
C VAL A 337 14.92 -12.19 -13.64
N ILE A 338 14.13 -13.04 -14.30
CA ILE A 338 12.69 -13.13 -14.07
C ILE A 338 12.38 -14.26 -13.11
N GLY A 339 11.66 -13.93 -12.03
CA GLY A 339 11.24 -14.90 -11.04
C GLY A 339 10.84 -14.23 -9.72
N ASP A 340 10.49 -15.07 -8.75
CA ASP A 340 10.29 -14.64 -7.36
C ASP A 340 11.62 -14.08 -6.80
N ILE A 341 11.52 -12.95 -6.08
CA ILE A 341 12.72 -12.26 -5.59
C ILE A 341 13.55 -13.14 -4.66
N GLY A 342 12.92 -13.89 -3.75
CA GLY A 342 13.62 -14.79 -2.86
C GLY A 342 14.39 -15.87 -3.61
N SER A 343 13.74 -16.51 -4.59
CA SER A 343 14.35 -17.53 -5.46
C SER A 343 15.48 -16.95 -6.30
N CYS A 344 15.28 -15.77 -6.89
CA CYS A 344 16.30 -15.10 -7.70
C CYS A 344 17.54 -14.71 -6.89
N VAL A 345 17.33 -14.09 -5.72
CA VAL A 345 18.42 -13.65 -4.83
C VAL A 345 19.18 -14.84 -4.26
N SER A 346 18.49 -15.94 -3.89
CA SER A 346 19.11 -17.19 -3.43
C SER A 346 19.97 -17.83 -4.53
N ALA A 347 19.49 -17.86 -5.77
CA ALA A 347 20.26 -18.38 -6.90
C ALA A 347 21.52 -17.55 -7.17
N LEU A 348 21.42 -16.22 -7.16
CA LEU A 348 22.59 -15.33 -7.27
C LEU A 348 23.56 -15.50 -6.12
N LEU A 349 23.07 -15.66 -4.88
CA LEU A 349 23.91 -15.89 -3.71
C LEU A 349 24.68 -17.20 -3.83
N THR A 350 24.05 -18.28 -4.29
CA THR A 350 24.70 -19.56 -4.54
C THR A 350 25.85 -19.42 -5.53
N GLU A 351 25.65 -18.71 -6.63
CA GLU A 351 26.68 -18.45 -7.63
C GLU A 351 27.83 -17.59 -7.08
N ILE A 352 27.54 -16.59 -6.27
CA ILE A 352 28.58 -15.78 -5.60
C ILE A 352 29.43 -16.65 -4.66
N GLN A 353 28.80 -17.55 -3.92
CA GLN A 353 29.47 -18.43 -2.96
C GLN A 353 30.27 -19.58 -3.62
N SER A 354 29.89 -20.01 -4.82
CA SER A 354 30.62 -21.07 -5.57
C SER A 354 32.00 -20.63 -6.04
N GLY A 355 32.31 -19.34 -5.97
CA GLY A 355 33.61 -18.77 -6.29
C GLY A 355 33.63 -17.96 -7.60
N GLY A 356 34.67 -17.12 -7.73
CA GLY A 356 34.86 -16.27 -8.90
C GLY A 356 34.16 -14.91 -8.84
N PHE A 357 33.46 -14.57 -7.76
CA PHE A 357 33.01 -13.21 -7.50
C PHE A 357 34.00 -12.50 -6.58
N THR A 358 34.43 -11.32 -6.97
CA THR A 358 35.31 -10.46 -6.17
C THR A 358 34.47 -9.34 -5.53
N LYS A 359 34.62 -9.15 -4.23
CA LYS A 359 33.97 -8.04 -3.52
C LYS A 359 34.37 -6.69 -4.11
N PRO A 360 33.53 -5.66 -4.00
CA PRO A 360 33.87 -4.30 -4.44
C PRO A 360 35.19 -3.81 -3.85
N SER A 361 35.89 -2.98 -4.62
CA SER A 361 37.19 -2.45 -4.18
C SER A 361 37.07 -1.57 -2.93
N VAL A 362 38.14 -1.52 -2.14
CA VAL A 362 38.22 -0.63 -0.97
C VAL A 362 38.11 0.84 -1.37
N GLU A 363 38.58 1.20 -2.57
CA GLU A 363 38.43 2.57 -3.11
C GLU A 363 36.97 2.95 -3.29
N TRP A 364 36.14 2.05 -3.85
CA TRP A 364 34.73 2.31 -4.06
C TRP A 364 33.97 2.43 -2.73
N THR A 365 34.13 1.45 -1.84
CA THR A 365 33.46 1.47 -0.53
C THR A 365 33.96 2.62 0.37
N GLY A 366 35.26 2.95 0.29
CA GLY A 366 35.87 4.08 0.98
C GLY A 366 35.33 5.44 0.52
N ALA A 367 35.20 5.64 -0.80
CA ALA A 367 34.61 6.87 -1.36
C ALA A 367 33.16 7.06 -0.94
N ILE A 368 32.38 5.96 -0.83
CA ILE A 368 31.01 6.00 -0.31
C ILE A 368 31.01 6.39 1.17
N THR A 369 31.87 5.78 1.98
CA THR A 369 32.00 6.08 3.42
C THR A 369 32.37 7.53 3.68
N GLU A 370 33.32 8.08 2.94
CA GLU A 370 33.70 9.48 3.02
C GLU A 370 32.52 10.41 2.68
N ARG A 371 31.81 10.12 1.57
CA ARG A 371 30.65 10.89 1.15
C ARG A 371 29.52 10.82 2.18
N LYS A 372 29.24 9.61 2.73
CA LYS A 372 28.26 9.42 3.83
C LYS A 372 28.61 10.30 5.02
N SER A 373 29.87 10.20 5.52
CA SER A 373 30.31 10.94 6.70
C SER A 373 30.14 12.44 6.51
N LYS A 374 30.55 12.99 5.36
CA LYS A 374 30.38 14.41 5.04
C LYS A 374 28.89 14.83 5.02
N ASN A 375 28.02 14.04 4.39
CA ASN A 375 26.61 14.37 4.28
C ASN A 375 25.87 14.22 5.62
N LEU A 376 26.21 13.19 6.40
CA LEU A 376 25.67 13.00 7.75
C LEU A 376 26.09 14.13 8.70
N ALA A 377 27.35 14.57 8.67
CA ALA A 377 27.81 15.71 9.46
C ALA A 377 27.06 17.00 9.09
N LYS A 378 26.86 17.25 7.79
CA LYS A 378 26.06 18.40 7.33
C LYS A 378 24.60 18.30 7.80
N MET A 379 23.99 17.13 7.71
CA MET A 379 22.62 16.92 8.16
C MET A 379 22.51 17.08 9.67
N ALA A 380 23.46 16.55 10.46
CA ALA A 380 23.50 16.71 11.92
C ALA A 380 23.50 18.18 12.30
N ALA A 381 24.38 18.99 11.70
CA ALA A 381 24.45 20.43 11.95
C ALA A 381 23.13 21.17 11.61
N THR A 382 22.38 20.69 10.59
CA THR A 382 21.06 21.24 10.26
C THR A 382 20.00 20.81 11.28
N LEU A 383 20.06 19.57 11.74
CA LEU A 383 19.10 19.01 12.70
C LEU A 383 19.31 19.56 14.12
N GLU A 384 20.52 20.02 14.47
CA GLU A 384 20.81 20.66 15.76
C GLU A 384 20.20 22.06 15.89
N GLN A 385 19.84 22.69 14.75
CA GLN A 385 19.18 24.00 14.78
C GLN A 385 17.78 23.87 15.37
N ASN A 386 17.41 24.84 16.21
CA ASN A 386 16.12 24.87 16.90
C ASN A 386 15.39 26.19 16.60
N PRO A 387 14.97 26.42 15.33
CA PRO A 387 14.28 27.64 14.98
C PRO A 387 12.89 27.69 15.64
N SER A 388 12.42 28.90 15.90
CA SER A 388 11.07 29.19 16.34
C SER A 388 10.43 30.17 15.35
N PRO A 389 9.31 29.78 14.70
CA PRO A 389 8.61 28.48 14.75
C PRO A 389 9.48 27.30 14.28
N MET A 390 9.04 26.06 14.62
CA MET A 390 9.69 24.84 14.12
C MET A 390 9.75 24.82 12.60
N ASN A 391 10.81 24.24 12.04
CA ASN A 391 10.85 23.85 10.63
C ASN A 391 10.73 22.32 10.46
N PHE A 392 10.69 21.82 9.22
CA PHE A 392 10.62 20.38 8.94
C PHE A 392 11.77 19.59 9.59
N HIS A 393 12.98 20.16 9.66
CA HIS A 393 14.14 19.47 10.21
C HIS A 393 14.05 19.32 11.72
N SER A 394 13.72 20.38 12.45
CA SER A 394 13.63 20.35 13.92
C SER A 394 12.48 19.47 14.38
N ALA A 395 11.32 19.53 13.72
CA ALA A 395 10.17 18.68 14.01
C ALA A 395 10.44 17.20 13.71
N LEU A 396 11.04 16.90 12.54
CA LEU A 396 11.37 15.52 12.17
C LEU A 396 12.51 14.93 13.02
N ARG A 397 13.44 15.77 13.53
CA ARG A 397 14.42 15.32 14.51
C ARG A 397 13.72 14.80 15.78
N ALA A 398 12.78 15.57 16.34
CA ALA A 398 12.02 15.16 17.52
C ALA A 398 11.32 13.82 17.32
N ILE A 399 10.67 13.65 16.16
CA ILE A 399 9.99 12.39 15.81
C ILE A 399 10.99 11.24 15.61
N ARG A 400 12.10 11.47 14.88
CA ARG A 400 13.16 10.48 14.65
C ARG A 400 13.71 9.94 15.97
N ASP A 401 14.01 10.81 16.92
CA ASP A 401 14.65 10.46 18.18
C ASP A 401 13.73 9.58 19.05
N VAL A 402 12.41 9.76 18.97
CA VAL A 402 11.41 8.86 19.57
C VAL A 402 11.36 7.53 18.82
N LEU A 403 11.19 7.56 17.50
CA LEU A 403 11.03 6.34 16.68
C LEU A 403 12.27 5.44 16.69
N LYS A 404 13.47 6.01 16.87
CA LYS A 404 14.71 5.26 17.03
C LYS A 404 14.65 4.27 18.20
N THR A 405 13.90 4.58 19.24
CA THR A 405 13.73 3.72 20.42
C THR A 405 12.59 2.70 20.26
N ARG A 406 11.80 2.82 19.18
CA ARG A 406 10.60 2.03 18.93
C ARG A 406 10.55 1.54 17.46
N PRO A 407 11.49 0.64 17.07
CA PRO A 407 11.55 0.13 15.69
C PRO A 407 10.32 -0.68 15.28
N ASP A 408 9.51 -1.13 16.24
CA ASP A 408 8.28 -1.89 16.05
C ASP A 408 7.10 -1.06 15.50
N ILE A 409 7.18 0.27 15.58
CA ILE A 409 6.12 1.19 15.14
C ILE A 409 6.05 1.25 13.62
N ASN A 410 4.83 1.19 13.09
CA ASN A 410 4.57 1.46 11.69
C ASN A 410 4.54 2.98 11.44
N VAL A 411 5.23 3.44 10.41
CA VAL A 411 5.29 4.85 10.02
C VAL A 411 4.56 5.04 8.70
N VAL A 412 3.53 5.85 8.70
CA VAL A 412 2.87 6.32 7.48
C VAL A 412 3.31 7.75 7.22
N ASN A 413 3.59 8.08 5.96
CA ASN A 413 4.09 9.39 5.63
C ASN A 413 3.47 9.92 4.33
N GLU A 414 2.84 11.07 4.43
CA GLU A 414 2.18 11.75 3.31
C GLU A 414 2.46 13.25 3.28
N GLY A 415 2.28 13.86 2.10
CA GLY A 415 2.56 15.26 1.84
C GLY A 415 3.89 15.48 1.12
N ALA A 416 3.96 16.47 0.20
CA ALA A 416 5.13 16.68 -0.64
C ALA A 416 6.41 16.97 0.19
N ASN A 417 6.37 18.01 1.01
CA ASN A 417 7.52 18.38 1.85
C ASN A 417 7.74 17.39 2.99
N THR A 418 6.67 16.99 3.68
CA THR A 418 6.72 16.03 4.79
C THR A 418 7.34 14.71 4.36
N LEU A 419 6.93 14.19 3.19
CA LEU A 419 7.45 12.94 2.64
C LEU A 419 8.93 13.05 2.28
N ASP A 420 9.34 14.12 1.60
CA ASP A 420 10.71 14.28 1.11
C ASP A 420 11.71 14.46 2.26
N TYR A 421 11.36 15.26 3.25
CA TYR A 421 12.22 15.45 4.43
C TYR A 421 12.23 14.22 5.34
N ALA A 422 11.08 13.63 5.64
CA ALA A 422 11.00 12.46 6.52
C ALA A 422 11.74 11.26 5.95
N ARG A 423 11.70 11.04 4.64
CA ARG A 423 12.43 9.95 3.98
C ARG A 423 13.94 10.05 4.22
N SER A 424 14.47 11.26 4.34
CA SER A 424 15.89 11.53 4.52
C SER A 424 16.33 11.59 6.00
N ILE A 425 15.39 11.87 6.91
CA ILE A 425 15.69 12.12 8.32
C ILE A 425 15.33 10.91 9.21
N ILE A 426 14.23 10.23 8.92
CA ILE A 426 13.76 9.10 9.73
C ILE A 426 14.37 7.81 9.20
N ASP A 427 15.22 7.17 10.01
CA ASP A 427 15.77 5.86 9.74
C ASP A 427 14.78 4.76 10.08
N MET A 428 14.79 3.69 9.28
CA MET A 428 14.01 2.48 9.51
C MET A 428 14.94 1.32 9.87
N TYR A 429 14.49 0.47 10.79
CA TYR A 429 15.30 -0.63 11.34
C TYR A 429 14.71 -2.01 11.06
N GLU A 430 13.41 -2.06 10.76
CA GLU A 430 12.67 -3.28 10.45
C GLU A 430 11.96 -3.17 9.10
N PRO A 431 11.83 -4.27 8.35
CA PRO A 431 11.17 -4.27 7.05
C PRO A 431 9.66 -4.01 7.16
N ARG A 432 9.11 -3.38 6.13
CA ARG A 432 7.66 -3.12 6.00
C ARG A 432 7.07 -2.28 7.15
N LYS A 433 7.90 -1.39 7.73
CA LYS A 433 7.48 -0.44 8.76
C LYS A 433 7.29 0.98 8.24
N ARG A 434 7.54 1.23 6.94
CA ARG A 434 7.34 2.53 6.32
C ARG A 434 6.42 2.41 5.13
N PHE A 435 5.36 3.24 5.10
CA PHE A 435 4.35 3.30 4.05
C PHE A 435 4.21 4.73 3.54
N ASP A 436 4.11 4.91 2.24
CA ASP A 436 3.93 6.20 1.58
C ASP A 436 3.19 6.07 0.23
N SER A 437 2.99 7.19 -0.46
CA SER A 437 2.26 7.25 -1.74
C SER A 437 2.91 6.45 -2.90
N GLY A 438 4.11 5.97 -2.71
CA GLY A 438 4.82 5.11 -3.66
C GLY A 438 5.02 5.74 -5.03
N THR A 439 4.77 4.95 -6.06
CA THR A 439 5.06 5.33 -7.46
C THR A 439 4.01 6.29 -8.03
N TRP A 440 2.76 6.18 -7.61
CA TRP A 440 1.68 6.98 -8.20
C TRP A 440 1.63 8.41 -7.66
N GLY A 441 2.12 8.63 -6.44
CA GLY A 441 2.19 9.98 -5.85
C GLY A 441 0.82 10.57 -5.50
N ILE A 442 -0.18 9.73 -5.29
CA ILE A 442 -1.52 10.15 -4.92
C ILE A 442 -1.55 10.78 -3.52
N MET A 443 -2.46 11.74 -3.33
CA MET A 443 -2.80 12.32 -2.05
C MET A 443 -4.03 11.64 -1.42
N GLY A 444 -4.17 11.72 -0.10
CA GLY A 444 -5.28 11.14 0.65
C GLY A 444 -5.09 9.67 1.02
N ILE A 445 -3.84 9.19 1.10
CA ILE A 445 -3.56 7.80 1.52
C ILE A 445 -3.36 7.68 3.04
N GLY A 446 -2.98 8.76 3.71
CA GLY A 446 -2.39 8.70 5.04
C GLY A 446 -3.26 8.03 6.08
N MET A 447 -4.47 8.53 6.34
CA MET A 447 -5.36 7.91 7.33
C MET A 447 -5.79 6.51 6.91
N GLY A 448 -6.07 6.27 5.62
CA GLY A 448 -6.40 4.92 5.13
C GLY A 448 -5.25 3.92 5.40
N PHE A 449 -4.02 4.31 5.08
CA PHE A 449 -2.84 3.46 5.36
C PHE A 449 -2.60 3.27 6.86
N ALA A 450 -2.79 4.31 7.66
CA ALA A 450 -2.63 4.22 9.12
C ALA A 450 -3.64 3.24 9.74
N ILE A 451 -4.91 3.33 9.36
CA ILE A 451 -5.96 2.39 9.81
C ILE A 451 -5.65 0.97 9.33
N GLY A 452 -5.33 0.80 8.04
CA GLY A 452 -5.00 -0.51 7.49
C GLY A 452 -3.80 -1.16 8.19
N ALA A 453 -2.74 -0.39 8.46
CA ALA A 453 -1.55 -0.88 9.17
C ALA A 453 -1.85 -1.22 10.64
N ALA A 454 -2.62 -0.38 11.36
CA ALA A 454 -3.01 -0.63 12.74
C ALA A 454 -3.87 -1.89 12.88
N VAL A 455 -4.90 -2.02 12.03
CA VAL A 455 -5.82 -3.17 12.01
C VAL A 455 -5.09 -4.47 11.68
N THR A 456 -4.17 -4.43 10.72
CA THR A 456 -3.46 -5.62 10.22
C THR A 456 -2.37 -6.09 11.18
N SER A 457 -1.61 -5.16 11.76
CA SER A 457 -0.47 -5.51 12.61
C SER A 457 -0.81 -5.60 14.10
N GLY A 458 -1.88 -4.95 14.55
CA GLY A 458 -2.17 -4.76 15.97
C GLY A 458 -1.12 -3.90 16.70
N LYS A 459 -0.26 -3.19 15.97
CA LYS A 459 0.84 -2.37 16.50
C LYS A 459 0.52 -0.89 16.38
N PRO A 460 1.17 -0.04 17.22
CA PRO A 460 1.05 1.40 17.07
C PRO A 460 1.47 1.88 15.70
N VAL A 461 0.82 2.95 15.24
CA VAL A 461 1.12 3.63 13.97
C VAL A 461 1.37 5.10 14.26
N VAL A 462 2.42 5.66 13.69
CA VAL A 462 2.68 7.10 13.64
C VAL A 462 2.49 7.57 12.20
N ALA A 463 1.45 8.35 11.96
CA ALA A 463 1.16 8.97 10.67
C ALA A 463 1.68 10.42 10.68
N ILE A 464 2.60 10.74 9.74
CA ILE A 464 3.22 12.06 9.61
C ILE A 464 2.71 12.68 8.32
N GLU A 465 1.88 13.69 8.43
CA GLU A 465 1.18 14.30 7.30
C GLU A 465 1.36 15.81 7.25
N GLY A 466 1.40 16.38 6.05
CA GLY A 466 1.19 17.82 5.90
C GLY A 466 -0.28 18.17 6.09
N ASP A 467 -0.58 19.40 6.47
CA ASP A 467 -1.96 19.90 6.63
C ASP A 467 -2.80 19.74 5.35
N SER A 468 -2.18 19.95 4.19
CA SER A 468 -2.82 19.70 2.89
C SER A 468 -3.15 18.21 2.67
N ALA A 469 -2.22 17.31 2.97
CA ALA A 469 -2.42 15.87 2.82
C ALA A 469 -3.51 15.35 3.76
N PHE A 470 -3.43 15.75 5.02
CA PHE A 470 -4.41 15.43 6.05
C PHE A 470 -5.84 15.88 5.66
N GLY A 471 -5.96 17.03 5.00
CA GLY A 471 -7.24 17.56 4.54
C GLY A 471 -8.04 16.61 3.63
N PHE A 472 -7.38 15.68 2.93
CA PHE A 472 -8.05 14.67 2.08
C PHE A 472 -8.71 13.56 2.88
N SER A 473 -8.18 13.21 4.05
CA SER A 473 -8.59 12.01 4.81
C SER A 473 -8.89 12.27 6.29
N GLY A 474 -8.89 13.52 6.73
CA GLY A 474 -9.00 13.91 8.13
C GLY A 474 -10.26 13.41 8.84
N MET A 475 -11.40 13.19 8.14
CA MET A 475 -12.60 12.62 8.73
C MET A 475 -12.45 11.17 9.18
N GLU A 476 -11.42 10.47 8.73
CA GLU A 476 -11.10 9.11 9.22
C GLU A 476 -10.58 9.10 10.67
N LEU A 477 -10.37 10.25 11.29
CA LEU A 477 -10.18 10.36 12.74
C LEU A 477 -11.38 9.77 13.50
N GLU A 478 -12.60 9.94 12.98
CA GLU A 478 -13.79 9.28 13.55
C GLU A 478 -13.64 7.75 13.49
N THR A 479 -13.20 7.21 12.36
CA THR A 479 -12.94 5.77 12.21
C THR A 479 -11.87 5.28 13.20
N ILE A 480 -10.78 6.03 13.35
CA ILE A 480 -9.70 5.71 14.30
C ILE A 480 -10.23 5.69 15.74
N CYS A 481 -11.04 6.69 16.12
CA CYS A 481 -11.64 6.78 17.45
C CYS A 481 -12.71 5.69 17.67
N ARG A 482 -13.57 5.44 16.69
CA ARG A 482 -14.65 4.44 16.79
C ARG A 482 -14.14 3.04 17.04
N TYR A 483 -12.98 2.69 16.48
CA TYR A 483 -12.36 1.38 16.65
C TYR A 483 -11.20 1.37 17.67
N ASP A 484 -11.00 2.47 18.38
CA ASP A 484 -9.94 2.65 19.39
C ASP A 484 -8.56 2.17 18.88
N LEU A 485 -8.19 2.64 17.67
CA LEU A 485 -6.95 2.22 17.03
C LEU A 485 -5.75 2.99 17.59
N PRO A 486 -4.62 2.34 17.85
CA PRO A 486 -3.43 2.97 18.42
C PRO A 486 -2.68 3.78 17.34
N VAL A 487 -3.31 4.83 16.83
CA VAL A 487 -2.77 5.72 15.80
C VAL A 487 -2.46 7.08 16.39
N VAL A 488 -1.22 7.53 16.23
CA VAL A 488 -0.79 8.89 16.52
C VAL A 488 -0.61 9.61 15.19
N THR A 489 -1.49 10.53 14.89
CA THR A 489 -1.43 11.39 13.70
C THR A 489 -0.70 12.69 14.05
N ILE A 490 0.33 13.04 13.28
CA ILE A 490 1.07 14.31 13.41
C ILE A 490 0.80 15.11 12.15
N VAL A 491 0.13 16.25 12.30
CA VAL A 491 -0.15 17.18 11.20
C VAL A 491 0.87 18.30 11.23
N PHE A 492 1.74 18.36 10.23
CA PHE A 492 2.67 19.46 10.01
C PHE A 492 1.89 20.63 9.41
N ASN A 493 1.55 21.57 10.29
CA ASN A 493 0.70 22.71 9.98
C ASN A 493 1.54 23.94 9.66
N ASN A 494 1.73 24.21 8.37
CA ASN A 494 2.34 25.43 7.85
C ASN A 494 1.32 26.33 7.14
N ASN A 495 0.02 26.08 7.34
CA ASN A 495 -1.11 26.82 6.79
C ASN A 495 -1.17 26.83 5.25
N GLY A 496 -0.67 25.79 4.56
CA GLY A 496 -0.75 25.77 3.11
C GLY A 496 -0.18 24.53 2.42
N VAL A 497 -0.47 24.40 1.12
CA VAL A 497 -0.01 23.27 0.29
C VAL A 497 1.52 23.21 0.23
N TYR A 498 2.18 24.36 0.03
CA TYR A 498 3.63 24.49 0.03
C TYR A 498 4.07 25.49 1.07
N ARG A 499 3.45 26.69 1.06
CA ARG A 499 3.72 27.80 1.98
C ARG A 499 2.44 28.49 2.37
N GLY A 500 2.28 28.78 3.65
CA GLY A 500 1.18 29.60 4.16
C GLY A 500 1.36 31.11 3.93
N THR A 501 2.50 31.51 3.38
CA THR A 501 2.87 32.91 3.13
C THR A 501 2.51 33.42 1.73
N ASP A 502 2.00 32.57 0.84
CA ASP A 502 1.61 32.99 -0.51
C ASP A 502 0.50 34.05 -0.46
N VAL A 503 0.53 34.98 -1.40
CA VAL A 503 -0.45 36.07 -1.50
C VAL A 503 -1.13 36.05 -2.85
N ASN A 504 -2.37 36.52 -2.90
CA ASN A 504 -3.08 36.73 -4.15
C ASN A 504 -2.34 37.80 -4.99
N PRO A 505 -1.80 37.45 -6.17
CA PRO A 505 -0.99 38.38 -6.96
C PRO A 505 -1.77 39.61 -7.48
N THR A 506 -3.09 39.55 -7.47
CA THR A 506 -3.95 40.70 -7.89
C THR A 506 -4.33 41.61 -6.72
N GLY A 507 -3.96 41.23 -5.47
CA GLY A 507 -4.38 41.96 -4.26
C GLY A 507 -5.88 41.91 -3.97
N GLY A 508 -6.63 40.99 -4.62
CA GLY A 508 -8.06 40.78 -4.38
C GLY A 508 -8.37 40.20 -3.00
N LYS A 509 -9.67 40.10 -2.66
CA LYS A 509 -10.14 39.60 -1.35
C LYS A 509 -9.91 38.10 -1.13
N ASP A 510 -9.81 37.32 -2.22
CA ASP A 510 -9.60 35.88 -2.14
C ASP A 510 -8.17 35.58 -1.71
N VAL A 511 -8.02 34.59 -0.82
CA VAL A 511 -6.71 34.08 -0.43
C VAL A 511 -6.03 33.41 -1.63
N ALA A 512 -4.70 33.30 -1.59
CA ALA A 512 -3.97 32.52 -2.59
C ALA A 512 -4.44 31.07 -2.57
N PRO A 513 -4.53 30.38 -3.74
CA PRO A 513 -5.08 29.01 -3.82
C PRO A 513 -4.29 27.96 -3.07
N THR A 514 -3.08 28.29 -2.64
CA THR A 514 -2.17 27.43 -1.86
C THR A 514 -2.28 27.65 -0.35
N VAL A 515 -3.04 28.63 0.12
CA VAL A 515 -3.09 29.06 1.53
C VAL A 515 -4.35 28.58 2.19
N PHE A 516 -4.23 28.05 3.43
CA PHE A 516 -5.31 27.60 4.27
C PHE A 516 -5.62 28.57 5.40
N VAL A 517 -6.59 28.20 6.25
CA VAL A 517 -6.94 28.96 7.44
C VAL A 517 -5.73 29.04 8.38
N LYS A 518 -5.29 30.25 8.68
CA LYS A 518 -4.16 30.49 9.58
C LYS A 518 -4.49 30.06 11.02
N GLY A 519 -3.54 29.36 11.64
CA GLY A 519 -3.68 28.91 13.01
C GLY A 519 -4.78 27.87 13.23
N ALA A 520 -5.11 27.09 12.18
CA ALA A 520 -6.08 26.00 12.30
C ALA A 520 -5.64 25.00 13.38
N ARG A 521 -6.54 24.62 14.26
CA ARG A 521 -6.34 23.73 15.39
C ARG A 521 -6.82 22.33 15.03
N TYR A 522 -6.00 21.59 14.27
CA TYR A 522 -6.35 20.22 13.86
C TYR A 522 -6.50 19.27 15.04
N ASP A 523 -5.77 19.50 16.15
CA ASP A 523 -5.90 18.74 17.39
C ASP A 523 -7.33 18.72 17.95
N LYS A 524 -8.12 19.77 17.72
CA LYS A 524 -9.50 19.81 18.16
C LYS A 524 -10.44 18.90 17.36
N MET A 525 -10.04 18.47 16.17
CA MET A 525 -10.86 17.54 15.39
C MET A 525 -10.97 16.16 16.05
N ILE A 526 -9.86 15.64 16.57
CA ILE A 526 -9.89 14.32 17.23
C ILE A 526 -10.59 14.37 18.58
N GLU A 527 -10.47 15.48 19.30
CA GLU A 527 -11.18 15.68 20.57
C GLU A 527 -12.72 15.63 20.39
N ALA A 528 -13.23 16.12 19.25
CA ALA A 528 -14.64 16.04 18.91
C ALA A 528 -15.15 14.59 18.78
N PHE A 529 -14.26 13.63 18.53
CA PHE A 529 -14.55 12.20 18.44
C PHE A 529 -14.10 11.42 19.70
N GLY A 530 -13.66 12.11 20.76
CA GLY A 530 -13.25 11.50 22.02
C GLY A 530 -11.80 11.01 22.07
N GLY A 531 -10.98 11.31 21.07
CA GLY A 531 -9.54 11.07 21.07
C GLY A 531 -8.76 12.13 21.84
N VAL A 532 -7.43 12.06 21.79
CA VAL A 532 -6.52 12.97 22.51
C VAL A 532 -5.88 13.94 21.52
N GLY A 533 -6.06 15.24 21.75
CA GLY A 533 -5.47 16.31 20.94
C GLY A 533 -4.32 17.01 21.65
N PHE A 534 -3.21 17.27 20.90
CA PHE A 534 -2.10 18.10 21.36
C PHE A 534 -1.79 19.19 20.33
N ASN A 535 -1.40 20.37 20.82
CA ASN A 535 -0.78 21.41 20.00
C ASN A 535 0.68 21.54 20.40
N ALA A 536 1.60 21.43 19.44
CA ALA A 536 3.04 21.50 19.66
C ALA A 536 3.65 22.61 18.80
N GLU A 537 4.31 23.56 19.44
CA GLU A 537 4.98 24.71 18.81
C GLU A 537 6.51 24.58 18.90
N THR A 538 6.98 23.64 19.74
CA THR A 538 8.41 23.35 19.94
C THR A 538 8.72 21.87 19.76
N PRO A 539 9.97 21.50 19.43
CA PRO A 539 10.39 20.11 19.33
C PRO A 539 10.19 19.32 20.65
N GLU A 540 10.35 19.99 21.78
CA GLU A 540 10.18 19.41 23.12
C GLU A 540 8.74 19.06 23.40
N GLU A 541 7.79 19.96 23.06
CA GLU A 541 6.35 19.71 23.15
C GLU A 541 5.92 18.57 22.20
N LEU A 542 6.43 18.57 20.97
CA LEU A 542 6.19 17.50 20.00
C LEU A 542 6.69 16.14 20.49
N THR A 543 7.90 16.11 21.06
CA THR A 543 8.48 14.88 21.65
C THR A 543 7.60 14.35 22.79
N LYS A 544 7.21 15.23 23.71
CA LYS A 544 6.37 14.88 24.85
C LYS A 544 5.01 14.34 24.40
N ALA A 545 4.33 15.06 23.50
CA ALA A 545 3.03 14.65 22.97
C ALA A 545 3.10 13.31 22.23
N LEU A 546 4.17 13.08 21.44
CA LEU A 546 4.36 11.83 20.72
C LEU A 546 4.61 10.65 21.67
N LEU A 547 5.45 10.81 22.68
CA LEU A 547 5.70 9.78 23.70
C LEU A 547 4.41 9.44 24.47
N GLU A 548 3.65 10.47 24.86
CA GLU A 548 2.39 10.29 25.58
C GLU A 548 1.33 9.59 24.71
N GLY A 549 1.18 10.01 23.45
CA GLY A 549 0.28 9.37 22.49
C GLY A 549 0.61 7.90 22.24
N ILE A 550 1.89 7.57 22.05
CA ILE A 550 2.34 6.18 21.87
C ILE A 550 2.09 5.35 23.15
N ALA A 551 2.43 5.91 24.31
CA ALA A 551 2.31 5.19 25.59
C ALA A 551 0.85 4.94 25.98
N SER A 552 -0.05 5.87 25.69
CA SER A 552 -1.47 5.74 25.98
C SER A 552 -2.17 4.66 25.16
N GLY A 553 -1.66 4.37 23.95
CA GLY A 553 -2.31 3.51 22.98
C GLY A 553 -3.63 4.04 22.43
N ARG A 554 -4.03 5.27 22.81
CA ARG A 554 -5.29 5.89 22.41
C ARG A 554 -5.16 6.65 21.08
N PRO A 555 -6.26 6.77 20.32
CA PRO A 555 -6.33 7.69 19.18
C PRO A 555 -5.83 9.08 19.53
N THR A 556 -4.76 9.54 18.87
CA THR A 556 -4.08 10.80 19.18
C THR A 556 -3.84 11.62 17.93
N LEU A 557 -4.03 12.94 17.99
CA LEU A 557 -3.61 13.88 16.96
C LEU A 557 -2.76 15.00 17.57
N ILE A 558 -1.60 15.21 16.96
CA ILE A 558 -0.68 16.30 17.32
C ILE A 558 -0.68 17.32 16.18
N ASN A 559 -1.18 18.52 16.44
CA ASN A 559 -1.02 19.68 15.56
C ASN A 559 0.39 20.25 15.77
N ALA A 560 1.34 19.94 14.88
CA ALA A 560 2.71 20.44 14.94
C ALA A 560 2.82 21.73 14.11
N VAL A 561 2.96 22.86 14.77
CA VAL A 561 3.05 24.17 14.13
C VAL A 561 4.43 24.33 13.47
N ILE A 562 4.44 24.49 12.16
CA ILE A 562 5.65 24.62 11.33
C ILE A 562 5.69 26.05 10.75
N ASP A 563 6.87 26.59 10.58
CA ASP A 563 7.09 27.88 9.91
C ASP A 563 6.40 27.91 8.55
N GLU A 564 5.50 28.87 8.35
CA GLU A 564 4.71 29.03 7.13
C GLU A 564 5.57 29.16 5.86
N ALA A 565 6.80 29.67 5.98
CA ALA A 565 7.74 29.87 4.87
C ALA A 565 8.66 28.67 4.61
N ALA A 566 8.66 27.65 5.50
CA ALA A 566 9.64 26.55 5.44
C ALA A 566 9.44 25.59 4.26
N GLY A 567 8.25 25.54 3.69
CA GLY A 567 7.92 24.64 2.57
C GLY A 567 8.56 25.06 1.24
N THR A 568 8.79 24.10 0.37
CA THR A 568 9.31 24.30 -0.98
C THR A 568 8.36 23.73 -2.02
N GLU A 569 8.17 24.41 -3.14
CA GLU A 569 7.45 23.91 -4.30
C GLU A 569 8.38 23.00 -5.12
N SER A 570 8.29 21.68 -4.89
CA SER A 570 9.14 20.68 -5.56
C SER A 570 8.49 20.08 -6.83
N GLY A 571 7.19 20.25 -6.98
CA GLY A 571 6.36 19.55 -7.97
C GLY A 571 6.35 20.14 -9.39
N ARG A 572 7.36 20.92 -9.79
CA ARG A 572 7.41 21.44 -11.17
C ARG A 572 7.58 20.31 -12.18
N LEU A 573 6.80 20.34 -13.26
CA LEU A 573 6.81 19.33 -14.32
C LEU A 573 8.23 19.04 -14.86
N THR A 574 9.08 20.07 -14.92
CA THR A 574 10.49 19.95 -15.31
C THR A 574 11.34 19.09 -14.36
N ASN A 575 10.93 18.96 -13.10
CA ASN A 575 11.61 18.10 -12.12
C ASN A 575 11.14 16.65 -12.22
N LEU A 576 9.89 16.43 -12.60
CA LEU A 576 9.26 15.11 -12.68
C LEU A 576 9.56 14.40 -14.01
N ASN A 577 9.73 15.16 -15.10
CA ASN A 577 10.01 14.62 -16.42
C ASN A 577 11.23 15.30 -17.06
N PRO A 578 12.42 14.65 -16.99
CA PRO A 578 13.65 15.20 -17.58
C PRO A 578 13.55 15.48 -19.10
N GLN A 579 12.67 14.76 -19.82
CA GLN A 579 12.46 15.00 -21.25
C GLN A 579 11.74 16.33 -21.51
N SER A 580 10.80 16.72 -20.61
CA SER A 580 10.12 18.02 -20.70
C SER A 580 11.08 19.20 -20.42
N ALA A 581 12.13 18.98 -19.63
CA ALA A 581 13.17 19.98 -19.37
C ALA A 581 14.04 20.25 -20.62
N ALA A 582 14.23 19.25 -21.48
CA ALA A 582 14.99 19.39 -22.73
C ALA A 582 14.24 20.16 -23.82
N MET A 583 12.92 20.26 -23.75
CA MET A 583 12.07 20.99 -24.70
C MET A 583 12.05 22.52 -24.46
N LYS A 584 12.66 23.03 -23.40
CA LYS A 584 12.73 24.45 -23.03
C LYS A 584 14.05 25.12 -23.39
N LYS A 585 14.86 24.51 -24.27
CA LYS A 585 16.09 25.16 -24.78
C LYS A 585 15.84 25.78 -26.16
#